data_c963136134e5b85482a3b353f991b9b9
#
_entry.id   c963136134e5b85482a3b353f991b9b9
#
_cell.length_a   1.000
_cell.length_b   1.000
_cell.length_c   1.000
_cell.angle_alpha   90.00
_cell.angle_beta   90.00
_cell.angle_gamma   90.00
#
_symmetry.space_group_name_H-M   'P 1'
#
loop_
_entity.id
_entity.type
_entity.pdbx_description
1 polymer ?
#
loop_
_entity_poly.entity_id
_entity_poly.type
_entity_poly.pdbx_seq_one_letter_code
_entity_poly.pdbx_strand_id
1 'polypeptide(L)'
;MDVKTAFLNGFLKEELYMMQPEGFIDPKGANKVCKLQRSIYGLVQASRDWNKRFDSVIKAYGFIQTFEEACIYKKVSGSSVAFLLYVDDILLIGNDIEFLDSIKGYLNKSFSMKDLGEAAYILGIKIYRDRSRRLIGLSQSTYLDKILKKFKMDQAKKGFLD
;
A
#
# COMPACT_ATOMS: atom_id res chain seq x y z
N MET A 1 1.18 6.03 -4.76
CA MET A 1 0.20 5.34 -5.63
C MET A 1 -0.67 4.45 -4.78
N ASP A 2 -1.92 4.29 -5.15
CA ASP A 2 -2.91 3.49 -4.42
C ASP A 2 -3.47 2.40 -5.36
N VAL A 3 -3.58 1.16 -4.87
CA VAL A 3 -4.14 0.04 -5.63
C VAL A 3 -5.62 -0.11 -5.32
N LYS A 4 -6.46 0.08 -6.32
CA LYS A 4 -7.90 -0.14 -6.15
C LYS A 4 -8.17 -1.60 -5.81
N THR A 5 -8.84 -1.82 -4.68
CA THR A 5 -9.27 -3.16 -4.25
C THR A 5 -8.13 -4.20 -4.27
N ALA A 6 -7.01 -3.91 -3.58
CA ALA A 6 -5.78 -4.71 -3.60
C ALA A 6 -6.05 -6.21 -3.40
N PHE A 7 -6.84 -6.59 -2.39
CA PHE A 7 -7.10 -8.00 -2.09
C PHE A 7 -7.86 -8.73 -3.19
N LEU A 8 -8.68 -8.04 -3.99
CA LEU A 8 -9.37 -8.65 -5.14
C LEU A 8 -8.42 -9.05 -6.28
N ASN A 9 -7.15 -8.63 -6.23
CA ASN A 9 -6.13 -9.05 -7.17
C ASN A 9 -5.46 -10.38 -6.79
N GLY A 10 -5.64 -10.86 -5.55
CA GLY A 10 -5.10 -12.14 -5.08
C GLY A 10 -5.80 -13.33 -5.72
N PHE A 11 -5.04 -14.37 -6.07
CA PHE A 11 -5.58 -15.63 -6.57
C PHE A 11 -5.82 -16.60 -5.43
N LEU A 12 -7.02 -17.16 -5.37
CA LEU A 12 -7.34 -18.22 -4.43
C LEU A 12 -6.76 -19.54 -4.93
N LYS A 13 -6.12 -20.29 -4.05
CA LYS A 13 -5.69 -21.67 -4.30
C LYS A 13 -6.72 -22.69 -3.85
N GLU A 14 -7.48 -22.34 -2.80
CA GLU A 14 -8.50 -23.17 -2.19
C GLU A 14 -9.88 -22.86 -2.80
N GLU A 15 -10.74 -23.86 -2.82
CA GLU A 15 -12.17 -23.67 -3.14
C GLU A 15 -12.88 -23.05 -1.95
N LEU A 16 -13.28 -21.81 -2.09
CA LEU A 16 -14.02 -21.07 -1.06
C LEU A 16 -15.41 -20.70 -1.56
N TYR A 17 -16.37 -20.86 -0.68
CA TYR A 17 -17.76 -20.56 -0.94
C TYR A 17 -18.29 -19.57 0.08
N MET A 18 -19.19 -18.70 -0.34
CA MET A 18 -19.89 -17.77 0.53
C MET A 18 -21.40 -17.80 0.23
N MET A 19 -22.19 -17.43 1.19
CA MET A 19 -23.62 -17.20 0.94
C MET A 19 -23.80 -16.04 -0.04
N GLN A 20 -24.89 -16.09 -0.81
CA GLN A 20 -25.22 -14.96 -1.70
C GLN A 20 -25.41 -13.70 -0.83
N PRO A 21 -24.78 -12.56 -1.20
CA PRO A 21 -24.92 -11.31 -0.44
C PRO A 21 -26.38 -10.85 -0.38
N GLU A 22 -26.73 -10.22 0.71
CA GLU A 22 -28.04 -9.61 0.87
C GLU A 22 -28.30 -8.62 -0.27
N GLY A 23 -29.50 -8.66 -0.85
CA GLY A 23 -29.86 -7.86 -2.04
C GLY A 23 -29.42 -8.43 -3.38
N PHE A 24 -28.60 -9.50 -3.39
CA PHE A 24 -28.14 -10.19 -4.63
C PHE A 24 -28.55 -11.67 -4.65
N ILE A 25 -29.53 -12.06 -3.84
CA ILE A 25 -30.03 -13.43 -3.80
C ILE A 25 -30.84 -13.71 -5.08
N ASP A 26 -30.39 -14.70 -5.86
CA ASP A 26 -31.14 -15.17 -7.03
C ASP A 26 -32.43 -15.92 -6.58
N PRO A 27 -33.63 -15.41 -6.91
CA PRO A 27 -34.86 -16.07 -6.51
C PRO A 27 -35.00 -17.53 -7.01
N LYS A 28 -34.39 -17.86 -8.14
CA LYS A 28 -34.38 -19.22 -8.72
C LYS A 28 -33.27 -20.10 -8.15
N GLY A 29 -32.37 -19.53 -7.37
CA GLY A 29 -31.20 -20.18 -6.81
C GLY A 29 -30.93 -19.80 -5.37
N ALA A 30 -31.98 -19.53 -4.56
CA ALA A 30 -31.83 -19.06 -3.18
C ALA A 30 -30.98 -20.01 -2.28
N ASN A 31 -30.97 -21.32 -2.58
CA ASN A 31 -30.16 -22.30 -1.86
C ASN A 31 -28.74 -22.48 -2.43
N LYS A 32 -28.37 -21.76 -3.49
CA LYS A 32 -27.02 -21.81 -4.05
C LYS A 32 -26.08 -20.90 -3.27
N VAL A 33 -24.81 -21.29 -3.28
CA VAL A 33 -23.70 -20.48 -2.74
C VAL A 33 -22.84 -19.93 -3.88
N CYS A 34 -22.15 -18.84 -3.60
CA CYS A 34 -21.18 -18.24 -4.52
C CYS A 34 -19.83 -18.92 -4.34
N LYS A 35 -19.29 -19.53 -5.40
CA LYS A 35 -17.88 -19.94 -5.43
C LYS A 35 -17.02 -18.74 -5.71
N LEU A 36 -16.09 -18.41 -4.82
CA LEU A 36 -15.18 -17.29 -4.97
C LEU A 36 -14.16 -17.58 -6.08
N GLN A 37 -14.01 -16.66 -7.01
CA GLN A 37 -13.01 -16.74 -8.09
C GLN A 37 -11.70 -16.05 -7.70
N ARG A 38 -11.75 -15.14 -6.71
CA ARG A 38 -10.62 -14.36 -6.21
C ARG A 38 -10.77 -14.09 -4.73
N SER A 39 -9.67 -13.71 -4.08
CA SER A 39 -9.71 -13.23 -2.70
C SER A 39 -10.64 -12.03 -2.54
N ILE A 40 -11.31 -11.95 -1.40
CA ILE A 40 -12.14 -10.80 -1.01
C ILE A 40 -11.70 -10.28 0.35
N TYR A 41 -12.08 -9.05 0.67
CA TYR A 41 -11.86 -8.48 2.00
C TYR A 41 -12.57 -9.32 3.05
N GLY A 42 -11.90 -9.54 4.20
CA GLY A 42 -12.41 -10.39 5.28
C GLY A 42 -11.88 -11.82 5.27
N LEU A 43 -11.28 -12.30 4.18
CA LEU A 43 -10.59 -13.58 4.18
C LEU A 43 -9.21 -13.46 4.86
N VAL A 44 -8.89 -14.39 5.75
CA VAL A 44 -7.60 -14.42 6.46
C VAL A 44 -6.41 -14.47 5.51
N GLN A 45 -6.51 -15.21 4.40
CA GLN A 45 -5.46 -15.36 3.40
C GLN A 45 -5.35 -14.21 2.39
N ALA A 46 -6.32 -13.30 2.34
CA ALA A 46 -6.41 -12.28 1.28
C ALA A 46 -5.17 -11.39 1.19
N SER A 47 -4.63 -10.92 2.32
CA SER A 47 -3.42 -10.10 2.35
C SER A 47 -2.19 -10.86 1.87
N ARG A 48 -2.08 -12.16 2.22
CA ARG A 48 -0.99 -13.02 1.76
C ARG A 48 -1.05 -13.29 0.26
N ASP A 49 -2.23 -13.52 -0.29
CA ASP A 49 -2.42 -13.79 -1.72
C ASP A 49 -2.18 -12.51 -2.55
N TRP A 50 -2.58 -11.37 -2.04
CA TRP A 50 -2.23 -10.07 -2.61
C TRP A 50 -0.71 -9.86 -2.61
N ASN A 51 -0.05 -10.07 -1.47
CA ASN A 51 1.41 -9.94 -1.37
C ASN A 51 2.14 -10.81 -2.39
N LYS A 52 1.76 -12.10 -2.54
CA LYS A 52 2.35 -13.00 -3.54
C LYS A 52 2.15 -12.51 -4.96
N ARG A 53 0.94 -12.02 -5.28
CA ARG A 53 0.63 -11.48 -6.61
C ARG A 53 1.47 -10.25 -6.91
N PHE A 54 1.55 -9.32 -5.96
CA PHE A 54 2.36 -8.13 -6.08
C PHE A 54 3.84 -8.46 -6.23
N ASP A 55 4.40 -9.29 -5.34
CA ASP A 55 5.79 -9.74 -5.37
C ASP A 55 6.17 -10.32 -6.73
N SER A 56 5.33 -11.21 -7.28
CA SER A 56 5.58 -11.81 -8.59
C SER A 56 5.64 -10.78 -9.72
N VAL A 57 4.74 -9.78 -9.71
CA VAL A 57 4.70 -8.72 -10.72
C VAL A 57 5.92 -7.81 -10.62
N ILE A 58 6.30 -7.44 -9.41
CA ILE A 58 7.43 -6.53 -9.17
C ILE A 58 8.76 -7.20 -9.52
N LYS A 59 8.93 -8.46 -9.14
CA LYS A 59 10.13 -9.25 -9.50
C LYS A 59 10.23 -9.46 -11.02
N ALA A 60 9.11 -9.67 -11.71
CA ALA A 60 9.08 -9.77 -13.17
C ALA A 60 9.55 -8.49 -13.88
N TYR A 61 9.36 -7.32 -13.25
CA TYR A 61 9.89 -6.04 -13.76
C TYR A 61 11.38 -5.83 -13.42
N GLY A 62 12.00 -6.76 -12.70
CA GLY A 62 13.42 -6.74 -12.36
C GLY A 62 13.75 -6.03 -11.04
N PHE A 63 12.78 -5.90 -10.14
CA PHE A 63 13.04 -5.50 -8.76
C PHE A 63 13.53 -6.70 -7.94
N ILE A 64 14.37 -6.41 -6.97
CA ILE A 64 14.86 -7.37 -5.98
C ILE A 64 14.34 -6.93 -4.61
N GLN A 65 13.71 -7.85 -3.91
CA GLN A 65 13.30 -7.65 -2.52
C GLN A 65 14.51 -7.52 -1.63
N THR A 66 14.52 -6.57 -0.70
CA THR A 66 15.65 -6.42 0.24
C THR A 66 15.61 -7.53 1.30
N PHE A 67 16.75 -7.86 1.82
CA PHE A 67 16.86 -8.90 2.85
C PHE A 67 16.38 -8.39 4.22
N GLU A 68 16.62 -7.11 4.50
CA GLU A 68 16.32 -6.50 5.78
C GLU A 68 14.82 -6.28 5.98
N GLU A 69 14.11 -5.94 4.89
CA GLU A 69 12.68 -5.58 4.94
C GLU A 69 11.91 -6.17 3.76
N ALA A 70 11.03 -7.11 4.06
CA ALA A 70 10.22 -7.80 3.05
C ALA A 70 9.26 -6.90 2.25
N CYS A 71 8.95 -5.71 2.77
CA CYS A 71 8.10 -4.73 2.08
C CYS A 71 8.89 -3.76 1.19
N ILE A 72 10.23 -3.86 1.16
CA ILE A 72 11.09 -2.98 0.38
C ILE A 72 11.67 -3.74 -0.81
N TYR A 73 11.50 -3.16 -1.99
CA TYR A 73 12.06 -3.67 -3.23
C TYR A 73 12.95 -2.60 -3.85
N LYS A 74 14.08 -3.03 -4.39
CA LYS A 74 15.09 -2.15 -5.01
C LYS A 74 15.37 -2.59 -6.43
N LYS A 75 15.49 -1.62 -7.33
CA LYS A 75 16.01 -1.83 -8.69
C LYS A 75 17.08 -0.80 -8.97
N VAL A 76 18.19 -1.22 -9.57
CA VAL A 76 19.30 -0.37 -10.02
C VAL A 76 19.39 -0.48 -11.53
N SER A 77 19.34 0.66 -12.21
CA SER A 77 19.48 0.73 -13.68
C SER A 77 20.08 2.10 -14.06
N GLY A 78 21.36 2.29 -13.85
CA GLY A 78 21.99 3.60 -13.91
C GLY A 78 21.54 4.56 -12.81
N SER A 79 20.28 4.46 -12.41
CA SER A 79 19.63 5.14 -11.30
C SER A 79 19.20 4.14 -10.25
N SER A 80 19.15 4.54 -9.01
CA SER A 80 18.71 3.69 -7.90
C SER A 80 17.26 3.99 -7.57
N VAL A 81 16.36 2.99 -7.61
CA VAL A 81 14.96 3.14 -7.23
C VAL A 81 14.63 2.14 -6.14
N ALA A 82 13.95 2.60 -5.11
CA ALA A 82 13.38 1.76 -4.08
C ALA A 82 11.91 2.12 -3.89
N PHE A 83 11.06 1.17 -3.52
CA PHE A 83 9.70 1.49 -3.11
C PHE A 83 9.26 0.64 -1.93
N LEU A 84 8.36 1.21 -1.17
CA LEU A 84 7.81 0.57 0.01
C LEU A 84 6.37 0.17 -0.29
N LEU A 85 6.05 -1.11 -0.10
CA LEU A 85 4.67 -1.59 -0.13
C LEU A 85 4.10 -1.59 1.29
N TYR A 86 3.00 -0.87 1.46
CA TYR A 86 2.19 -0.96 2.68
C TYR A 86 0.75 -1.28 2.28
N VAL A 87 0.38 -2.54 2.33
CA VAL A 87 -0.94 -3.08 1.94
C VAL A 87 -1.43 -2.57 0.59
N ASP A 88 -2.03 -1.38 0.52
CA ASP A 88 -2.60 -0.76 -0.67
C ASP A 88 -1.74 0.40 -1.19
N ASP A 89 -1.06 1.11 -0.29
CA ASP A 89 -0.23 2.25 -0.64
C ASP A 89 1.16 1.82 -1.12
N ILE A 90 1.57 2.38 -2.26
CA ILE A 90 2.90 2.19 -2.82
C ILE A 90 3.63 3.53 -2.86
N LEU A 91 4.75 3.61 -2.18
CA LEU A 91 5.67 4.73 -2.25
C LEU A 91 6.81 4.41 -3.21
N LEU A 92 6.94 5.21 -4.27
CA LEU A 92 8.07 5.15 -5.19
C LEU A 92 9.07 6.24 -4.84
N ILE A 93 10.32 5.85 -4.63
CA ILE A 93 11.43 6.75 -4.33
C ILE A 93 12.53 6.52 -5.36
N GLY A 94 13.02 7.57 -5.98
CA GLY A 94 14.11 7.49 -6.96
C GLY A 94 14.65 8.86 -7.31
N ASN A 95 15.76 8.88 -8.01
CA ASN A 95 16.46 10.08 -8.47
C ASN A 95 16.28 10.35 -9.97
N ASP A 96 15.56 9.49 -10.67
CA ASP A 96 15.27 9.59 -12.08
C ASP A 96 13.75 9.58 -12.31
N ILE A 97 13.20 10.69 -12.80
CA ILE A 97 11.75 10.87 -12.97
C ILE A 97 11.22 10.01 -14.12
N GLU A 98 11.95 9.93 -15.23
CA GLU A 98 11.53 9.13 -16.39
C GLU A 98 11.46 7.64 -16.04
N PHE A 99 12.42 7.18 -15.24
CA PHE A 99 12.43 5.82 -14.74
C PHE A 99 11.27 5.56 -13.76
N LEU A 100 10.97 6.49 -12.86
CA LEU A 100 9.79 6.39 -11.98
C LEU A 100 8.48 6.33 -12.78
N ASP A 101 8.34 7.15 -13.83
CA ASP A 101 7.14 7.15 -14.66
C ASP A 101 7.01 5.85 -15.48
N SER A 102 8.11 5.25 -15.91
CA SER A 102 8.09 3.93 -16.54
C SER A 102 7.58 2.84 -15.59
N ILE A 103 7.98 2.90 -14.31
CA ILE A 103 7.50 1.99 -13.26
C ILE A 103 6.00 2.20 -13.01
N LYS A 104 5.54 3.45 -12.89
CA LYS A 104 4.12 3.77 -12.75
C LYS A 104 3.30 3.21 -13.92
N GLY A 105 3.81 3.38 -15.15
CA GLY A 105 3.19 2.83 -16.35
C GLY A 105 3.06 1.32 -16.33
N TYR A 106 4.09 0.61 -15.87
CA TYR A 106 4.07 -0.83 -15.71
C TYR A 106 3.07 -1.28 -14.64
N LEU A 107 3.07 -0.62 -13.48
CA LEU A 107 2.14 -0.92 -12.40
C LEU A 107 0.69 -0.69 -12.81
N ASN A 108 0.39 0.41 -13.52
CA ASN A 108 -0.95 0.70 -14.04
C ASN A 108 -1.45 -0.32 -15.08
N LYS A 109 -0.53 -0.96 -15.83
CA LYS A 109 -0.89 -2.06 -16.74
C LYS A 109 -1.19 -3.36 -16.00
N SER A 110 -0.55 -3.56 -14.83
CA SER A 110 -0.66 -4.79 -14.05
C SER A 110 -1.81 -4.79 -13.06
N PHE A 111 -2.16 -3.60 -12.55
CA PHE A 111 -3.18 -3.38 -11.52
C PHE A 111 -4.00 -2.13 -11.82
N SER A 112 -5.25 -2.10 -11.37
CA SER A 112 -6.03 -0.85 -11.38
C SER A 112 -5.51 0.06 -10.27
N MET A 113 -4.81 1.13 -10.63
CA MET A 113 -4.13 2.01 -9.68
C MET A 113 -4.51 3.48 -9.89
N LYS A 114 -4.30 4.26 -8.83
CA LYS A 114 -4.38 5.71 -8.86
C LYS A 114 -3.02 6.30 -8.50
N ASP A 115 -2.48 7.16 -9.36
CA ASP A 115 -1.33 7.98 -8.99
C ASP A 115 -1.81 9.13 -8.10
N LEU A 116 -1.26 9.23 -6.90
CA LEU A 116 -1.58 10.25 -5.91
C LEU A 116 -0.63 11.46 -6.00
N GLY A 117 0.29 11.45 -6.98
CA GLY A 117 1.30 12.49 -7.14
C GLY A 117 2.43 12.40 -6.12
N GLU A 118 3.01 13.54 -5.75
CA GLU A 118 4.10 13.60 -4.77
C GLU A 118 3.59 13.23 -3.37
N ALA A 119 4.35 12.37 -2.69
CA ALA A 119 3.97 11.86 -1.38
C ALA A 119 4.08 12.96 -0.32
N ALA A 120 2.96 13.36 0.26
CA ALA A 120 2.89 14.28 1.40
C ALA A 120 2.79 13.54 2.74
N TYR A 121 2.27 12.31 2.71
CA TYR A 121 2.13 11.44 3.89
C TYR A 121 2.40 10.00 3.50
N ILE A 122 2.97 9.25 4.43
CA ILE A 122 3.06 7.79 4.39
C ILE A 122 2.92 7.22 5.80
N LEU A 123 2.05 6.23 6.00
CA LEU A 123 1.80 5.60 7.31
C LEU A 123 1.49 6.61 8.43
N GLY A 124 0.79 7.70 8.12
CA GLY A 124 0.51 8.77 9.08
C GLY A 124 1.68 9.71 9.39
N ILE A 125 2.85 9.47 8.78
CA ILE A 125 4.02 10.34 8.88
C ILE A 125 3.95 11.39 7.78
N LYS A 126 4.02 12.66 8.14
CA LYS A 126 4.10 13.77 7.18
C LYS A 126 5.49 13.83 6.58
N ILE A 127 5.55 13.93 5.26
CA ILE A 127 6.80 14.12 4.53
C ILE A 127 6.88 15.60 4.15
N TYR A 128 7.92 16.27 4.62
CA TYR A 128 8.29 17.61 4.17
C TYR A 128 9.44 17.49 3.18
N ARG A 129 9.36 18.16 2.03
CA ARG A 129 10.41 18.16 1.04
C ARG A 129 10.68 19.56 0.50
N ASP A 130 11.92 19.98 0.58
CA ASP A 130 12.43 21.20 -0.04
C ASP A 130 13.54 20.82 -1.04
N ARG A 131 13.18 20.83 -2.32
CA ARG A 131 14.12 20.45 -3.40
C ARG A 131 15.26 21.44 -3.57
N SER A 132 15.00 22.74 -3.32
CA SER A 132 15.99 23.80 -3.45
C SER A 132 17.12 23.66 -2.43
N ARG A 133 16.74 23.24 -1.22
CA ARG A 133 17.67 23.00 -0.09
C ARG A 133 18.14 21.56 0.00
N ARG A 134 17.66 20.66 -0.88
CA ARG A 134 17.91 19.21 -0.84
C ARG A 134 17.55 18.60 0.51
N LEU A 135 16.45 19.07 1.12
CA LEU A 135 16.03 18.67 2.46
C LEU A 135 14.78 17.77 2.37
N ILE A 136 14.80 16.68 3.13
CA ILE A 136 13.64 15.86 3.43
C ILE A 136 13.49 15.81 4.95
N GLY A 137 12.30 16.15 5.45
CA GLY A 137 11.94 16.04 6.85
C GLY A 137 10.76 15.10 7.04
N LEU A 138 10.77 14.37 8.14
CA LEU A 138 9.66 13.49 8.55
C LEU A 138 9.07 14.05 9.86
N SER A 139 7.75 14.08 9.97
CA SER A 139 7.06 14.58 11.15
C SER A 139 5.88 13.73 11.53
N GLN A 140 5.73 13.47 12.82
CA GLN A 140 4.58 12.81 13.41
C GLN A 140 3.68 13.80 14.18
N SER A 141 3.76 15.10 13.90
CA SER A 141 3.02 16.13 14.63
C SER A 141 1.54 15.82 14.78
N THR A 142 0.87 15.43 13.67
CA THR A 142 -0.56 15.07 13.67
C THR A 142 -0.86 13.89 14.61
N TYR A 143 0.03 12.91 14.69
CA TYR A 143 -0.11 11.78 15.60
C TYR A 143 0.09 12.22 17.05
N LEU A 144 1.11 13.01 17.32
CA LEU A 144 1.38 13.56 18.67
C LEU A 144 0.20 14.39 19.19
N ASP A 145 -0.34 15.29 18.34
CA ASP A 145 -1.52 16.07 18.69
C ASP A 145 -2.73 15.18 19.03
N LYS A 146 -2.93 14.12 18.27
CA LYS A 146 -3.99 13.14 18.54
C LYS A 146 -3.80 12.43 19.88
N ILE A 147 -2.56 12.05 20.22
CA ILE A 147 -2.23 11.41 21.49
C ILE A 147 -2.41 12.40 22.66
N LEU A 148 -1.89 13.61 22.53
CA LEU A 148 -2.06 14.64 23.56
C LEU A 148 -3.53 14.92 23.86
N LYS A 149 -4.36 15.07 22.82
CA LYS A 149 -5.82 15.23 22.97
C LYS A 149 -6.48 14.02 23.64
N LYS A 150 -6.09 12.81 23.26
CA LYS A 150 -6.64 11.57 23.85
C LYS A 150 -6.41 11.51 25.36
N PHE A 151 -5.25 11.96 25.81
CA PHE A 151 -4.89 12.00 27.23
C PHE A 151 -5.18 13.34 27.92
N LYS A 152 -5.89 14.28 27.25
CA LYS A 152 -6.21 15.62 27.77
C LYS A 152 -4.96 16.41 28.19
N MET A 153 -3.88 16.25 27.46
CA MET A 153 -2.58 16.89 27.70
C MET A 153 -2.24 17.97 26.65
N ASP A 154 -3.16 18.30 25.78
CA ASP A 154 -2.99 19.30 24.72
C ASP A 154 -2.71 20.72 25.26
N GLN A 155 -3.12 21.02 26.52
CA GLN A 155 -2.85 22.26 27.23
C GLN A 155 -1.75 22.10 28.29
N ALA A 156 -1.10 20.96 28.39
CA ALA A 156 -0.05 20.74 29.40
C ALA A 156 1.18 21.60 29.09
N LYS A 157 1.78 22.15 30.15
CA LYS A 157 3.06 22.87 30.05
C LYS A 157 4.16 21.89 29.65
N LYS A 158 5.06 22.33 28.75
CA LYS A 158 6.25 21.55 28.44
C LYS A 158 7.09 21.38 29.69
N GLY A 159 7.33 20.14 30.12
CA GLY A 159 8.34 19.85 31.13
C GLY A 159 9.73 20.00 30.52
N PHE A 160 10.65 20.56 31.28
CA PHE A 160 12.07 20.44 30.98
C PHE A 160 12.56 19.15 31.62
N LEU A 161 13.19 18.30 30.84
CA LEU A 161 14.03 17.22 31.34
C LEU A 161 15.38 17.88 31.66
N ASP A 162 15.71 17.98 32.94
CA ASP A 162 17.05 18.36 33.40
C ASP A 162 18.04 17.23 33.10
#